data_7737378506bc2be23706b9a2ae88852b
#
_entry.id   7737378506bc2be23706b9a2ae88852b
#
_cell.length_a   1.000
_cell.length_b   1.000
_cell.length_c   1.000
_cell.angle_alpha   90.00
_cell.angle_beta   90.00
_cell.angle_gamma   90.00
#
_symmetry.space_group_name_H-M   'P 1'
#
loop_
_entity.id
_entity.type
_entity.pdbx_description
1 polymer ?
#
loop_
_entity_poly.entity_id
_entity_poly.type
_entity_poly.pdbx_seq_one_letter_code
_entity_poly.pdbx_strand_id
1 'polypeptide(L)'
;MSYDEDLTDIKLPKKVYAKIEMAVTKLFLELSIGTYPIDPFEIIKRKGYILRTYSELSDQKRRAIKAKDLDATSFYDPNLKSFVIYYDETQTIERIRFTLMHEVGHITLGHKEESDLAKKMADYFAAYSLAPSPIIMKYHCEDYLEVADIFFISTESAYYTFQRYNNWYEFGGRIKNYEKALIALFEVINNTEERGDAG
;
A
#
# COMPACT_ATOMS: atom_id res chain seq x y z
N MET A 1 -0.43 -12.15 16.23
CA MET A 1 -1.24 -12.74 15.14
C MET A 1 -0.64 -12.25 13.85
N SER A 2 -0.06 -13.13 13.01
CA SER A 2 0.57 -12.69 11.77
C SER A 2 -0.50 -12.26 10.76
N TYR A 3 -0.32 -11.11 10.11
CA TYR A 3 -1.23 -10.61 9.06
C TYR A 3 -1.24 -11.50 7.81
N ASP A 4 -0.37 -12.48 7.76
CA ASP A 4 -0.04 -13.20 6.55
C ASP A 4 -0.76 -14.54 6.35
N GLU A 5 -1.27 -15.17 7.40
CA GLU A 5 -2.11 -16.37 7.24
C GLU A 5 -3.44 -16.05 6.55
N ASP A 6 -3.96 -14.83 6.70
CA ASP A 6 -5.24 -14.42 6.12
C ASP A 6 -5.15 -13.97 4.64
N LEU A 7 -3.97 -13.55 4.15
CA LEU A 7 -3.81 -13.11 2.75
C LEU A 7 -3.85 -14.26 1.74
N THR A 8 -3.55 -15.50 2.19
CA THR A 8 -3.51 -16.68 1.30
C THR A 8 -4.86 -17.34 1.10
N ASP A 9 -5.80 -17.20 2.03
CA ASP A 9 -7.03 -18.02 2.07
C ASP A 9 -8.26 -17.35 1.44
N ILE A 10 -8.23 -16.06 1.10
CA ILE A 10 -9.39 -15.38 0.53
C ILE A 10 -9.09 -14.79 -0.83
N LYS A 11 -9.43 -15.58 -1.82
CA LYS A 11 -9.47 -15.12 -3.22
C LYS A 11 -10.61 -14.13 -3.41
N LEU A 12 -10.27 -12.84 -3.46
CA LEU A 12 -11.20 -11.84 -3.94
C LEU A 12 -11.61 -12.17 -5.40
N PRO A 13 -12.83 -11.85 -5.81
CA PRO A 13 -13.23 -11.99 -7.21
C PRO A 13 -12.29 -11.18 -8.14
N LYS A 14 -11.97 -11.71 -9.33
CA LYS A 14 -11.08 -11.04 -10.31
C LYS A 14 -11.45 -9.58 -10.58
N LYS A 15 -12.75 -9.25 -10.60
CA LYS A 15 -13.22 -7.87 -10.79
C LYS A 15 -12.88 -6.96 -9.61
N VAL A 16 -12.81 -7.51 -8.39
CA VAL A 16 -12.44 -6.74 -7.19
C VAL A 16 -10.96 -6.41 -7.21
N TYR A 17 -10.10 -7.39 -7.52
CA TYR A 17 -8.67 -7.12 -7.72
C TYR A 17 -8.43 -6.00 -8.74
N ALA A 18 -9.03 -6.11 -9.94
CA ALA A 18 -8.89 -5.09 -10.97
C ALA A 18 -9.36 -3.71 -10.51
N LYS A 19 -10.45 -3.62 -9.73
CA LYS A 19 -10.95 -2.37 -9.17
C LYS A 19 -9.95 -1.75 -8.20
N ILE A 20 -9.31 -2.55 -7.35
CA ILE A 20 -8.31 -2.08 -6.39
C ILE A 20 -7.05 -1.61 -7.13
N GLU A 21 -6.53 -2.39 -8.07
CA GLU A 21 -5.36 -2.05 -8.88
C GLU A 21 -5.57 -0.75 -9.67
N MET A 22 -6.77 -0.55 -10.23
CA MET A 22 -7.16 0.72 -10.87
C MET A 22 -7.20 1.89 -9.89
N ALA A 23 -7.68 1.67 -8.65
CA ALA A 23 -7.72 2.69 -7.62
C ALA A 23 -6.32 3.12 -7.19
N VAL A 24 -5.39 2.16 -7.03
CA VAL A 24 -3.97 2.43 -6.77
C VAL A 24 -3.34 3.23 -7.90
N THR A 25 -3.52 2.78 -9.15
CA THR A 25 -2.99 3.48 -10.32
C THR A 25 -3.51 4.91 -10.40
N LYS A 26 -4.81 5.10 -10.19
CA LYS A 26 -5.43 6.45 -10.18
C LYS A 26 -4.83 7.33 -9.08
N LEU A 27 -4.66 6.81 -7.88
CA LEU A 27 -4.03 7.53 -6.76
C LEU A 27 -2.61 7.97 -7.11
N PHE A 28 -1.81 7.08 -7.70
CA PHE A 28 -0.43 7.37 -8.06
C PHE A 28 -0.31 8.38 -9.20
N LEU A 29 -1.18 8.27 -10.21
CA LEU A 29 -1.25 9.28 -11.29
C LEU A 29 -1.67 10.65 -10.74
N GLU A 30 -2.69 10.70 -9.88
CA GLU A 30 -3.18 11.94 -9.26
C GLU A 30 -2.08 12.65 -8.45
N LEU A 31 -1.26 11.86 -7.75
CA LEU A 31 -0.21 12.38 -6.88
C LEU A 31 1.18 12.42 -7.53
N SER A 32 1.32 11.97 -8.78
CA SER A 32 2.62 11.81 -9.45
C SER A 32 3.61 10.98 -8.63
N ILE A 33 3.16 9.83 -8.13
CA ILE A 33 3.96 8.87 -7.35
C ILE A 33 4.40 7.73 -8.27
N GLY A 34 5.70 7.61 -8.53
CA GLY A 34 6.25 6.57 -9.41
C GLY A 34 7.65 6.10 -9.02
N THR A 35 8.24 6.67 -7.97
CA THR A 35 9.52 6.22 -7.42
C THR A 35 9.29 5.13 -6.37
N TYR A 36 10.10 4.08 -6.38
CA TYR A 36 10.07 3.01 -5.39
C TYR A 36 11.37 3.02 -4.59
N PRO A 37 11.30 2.71 -3.29
CA PRO A 37 10.12 2.28 -2.51
C PRO A 37 9.10 3.41 -2.30
N ILE A 38 7.82 3.10 -2.43
CA ILE A 38 6.72 4.05 -2.20
C ILE A 38 6.77 4.60 -0.76
N ASP A 39 6.64 5.92 -0.60
CA ASP A 39 6.54 6.56 0.71
C ASP A 39 5.08 6.85 1.11
N PRO A 40 4.48 6.08 2.03
CA PRO A 40 3.12 6.32 2.51
C PRO A 40 2.95 7.68 3.21
N PHE A 41 4.00 8.18 3.86
CA PHE A 41 3.95 9.47 4.56
C PHE A 41 3.75 10.61 3.55
N GLU A 42 4.45 10.55 2.42
CA GLU A 42 4.29 11.53 1.35
C GLU A 42 2.91 11.44 0.69
N ILE A 43 2.37 10.24 0.49
CA ILE A 43 1.01 10.04 -0.01
C ILE A 43 -0.02 10.69 0.93
N ILE A 44 0.06 10.40 2.22
CA ILE A 44 -0.83 10.92 3.25
C ILE A 44 -0.77 12.46 3.27
N LYS A 45 0.45 13.01 3.22
CA LYS A 45 0.68 14.46 3.17
C LYS A 45 0.09 15.10 1.91
N ARG A 46 0.35 14.53 0.72
CA ARG A 46 -0.19 15.08 -0.56
C ARG A 46 -1.71 14.97 -0.65
N LYS A 47 -2.31 13.98 0.01
CA LYS A 47 -3.77 13.88 0.14
C LYS A 47 -4.36 14.85 1.16
N GLY A 48 -3.54 15.56 1.91
CA GLY A 48 -3.97 16.47 2.97
C GLY A 48 -4.60 15.74 4.17
N TYR A 49 -4.27 14.44 4.37
CA TYR A 49 -4.69 13.71 5.54
C TYR A 49 -3.83 14.07 6.75
N ILE A 50 -4.37 13.97 7.93
CA ILE A 50 -3.69 14.27 9.17
C ILE A 50 -3.15 12.97 9.74
N LEU A 51 -1.82 12.89 9.89
CA LEU A 51 -1.16 11.74 10.47
C LEU A 51 -0.76 12.02 11.92
N ARG A 52 -1.03 11.08 12.81
CA ARG A 52 -0.72 11.16 14.24
C ARG A 52 -0.25 9.83 14.77
N THR A 53 0.58 9.86 15.81
CA THR A 53 1.04 8.66 16.50
C THR A 53 0.09 8.26 17.64
N TYR A 54 0.17 7.01 18.07
CA TYR A 54 -0.60 6.54 19.24
C TYR A 54 -0.14 7.21 20.54
N SER A 55 1.11 7.71 20.62
CA SER A 55 1.57 8.47 21.78
C SER A 55 0.84 9.82 21.97
N GLU A 56 0.24 10.37 20.92
CA GLU A 56 -0.57 11.58 20.99
C GLU A 56 -1.99 11.35 21.53
N LEU A 57 -2.40 10.08 21.69
CA LEU A 57 -3.68 9.73 22.26
C LEU A 57 -3.65 9.74 23.80
N SER A 58 -4.80 10.03 24.43
CA SER A 58 -4.94 9.77 25.85
C SER A 58 -4.73 8.30 26.17
N ASP A 59 -4.26 7.98 27.38
CA ASP A 59 -3.99 6.61 27.81
C ASP A 59 -5.22 5.69 27.69
N GLN A 60 -6.41 6.23 27.91
CA GLN A 60 -7.65 5.48 27.79
C GLN A 60 -7.92 5.08 26.33
N LYS A 61 -7.77 6.03 25.38
CA LYS A 61 -7.98 5.79 23.96
C LYS A 61 -6.93 4.82 23.41
N ARG A 62 -5.65 5.03 23.77
CA ARG A 62 -4.55 4.17 23.35
C ARG A 62 -4.76 2.72 23.83
N ARG A 63 -5.17 2.51 25.07
CA ARG A 63 -5.51 1.17 25.58
C ARG A 63 -6.67 0.54 24.85
N ALA A 64 -7.71 1.31 24.52
CA ALA A 64 -8.87 0.80 23.80
C ALA A 64 -8.52 0.35 22.35
N ILE A 65 -7.62 1.07 21.67
CA ILE A 65 -7.17 0.69 20.32
C ILE A 65 -6.25 -0.54 20.40
N LYS A 66 -5.29 -0.55 21.31
CA LYS A 66 -4.39 -1.70 21.51
C LYS A 66 -5.13 -2.98 21.92
N ALA A 67 -6.23 -2.86 22.65
CA ALA A 67 -7.09 -4.00 22.99
C ALA A 67 -7.81 -4.62 21.77
N LYS A 68 -7.90 -3.90 20.66
CA LYS A 68 -8.42 -4.40 19.36
C LYS A 68 -7.34 -4.95 18.44
N ASP A 69 -6.08 -4.96 18.89
CA ASP A 69 -4.92 -5.39 18.11
C ASP A 69 -4.78 -4.65 16.76
N LEU A 70 -5.03 -3.35 16.78
CA LEU A 70 -4.92 -2.49 15.60
C LEU A 70 -3.60 -1.72 15.62
N ASP A 71 -2.85 -1.80 14.52
CA ASP A 71 -1.61 -1.02 14.34
C ASP A 71 -1.87 0.38 13.79
N ALA A 72 -3.03 0.60 13.18
CA ALA A 72 -3.52 1.92 12.82
C ALA A 72 -5.05 1.96 12.83
N THR A 73 -5.57 3.18 12.72
CA THR A 73 -7.01 3.43 12.52
C THR A 73 -7.20 4.79 11.85
N SER A 74 -8.21 4.88 11.00
CA SER A 74 -8.55 6.14 10.32
C SER A 74 -10.02 6.48 10.44
N PHE A 75 -10.32 7.77 10.45
CA PHE A 75 -11.69 8.28 10.43
C PHE A 75 -11.72 9.68 9.83
N TYR A 76 -12.88 10.08 9.32
CA TYR A 76 -13.11 11.46 8.88
C TYR A 76 -13.47 12.35 10.07
N ASP A 77 -12.71 13.43 10.28
CA ASP A 77 -13.03 14.45 11.29
C ASP A 77 -13.73 15.63 10.62
N PRO A 78 -15.01 15.88 10.90
CA PRO A 78 -15.77 16.97 10.28
C PRO A 78 -15.28 18.37 10.73
N ASN A 79 -14.67 18.50 11.89
CA ASN A 79 -14.12 19.78 12.38
C ASN A 79 -12.84 20.14 11.63
N LEU A 80 -11.99 19.16 11.37
CA LEU A 80 -10.75 19.30 10.61
C LEU A 80 -10.98 19.21 9.10
N LYS A 81 -12.17 18.79 8.68
CA LYS A 81 -12.56 18.54 7.28
C LYS A 81 -11.58 17.63 6.53
N SER A 82 -10.99 16.68 7.26
CA SER A 82 -9.97 15.76 6.73
C SER A 82 -10.07 14.40 7.38
N PHE A 83 -9.46 13.40 6.73
CA PHE A 83 -9.19 12.14 7.38
C PHE A 83 -8.03 12.27 8.35
N VAL A 84 -8.17 11.63 9.52
CA VAL A 84 -7.12 11.52 10.53
C VAL A 84 -6.74 10.05 10.61
N ILE A 85 -5.44 9.78 10.51
CA ILE A 85 -4.87 8.45 10.62
C ILE A 85 -4.00 8.42 11.87
N TYR A 86 -4.31 7.53 12.81
CA TYR A 86 -3.46 7.23 13.96
C TYR A 86 -2.74 5.90 13.72
N TYR A 87 -1.45 5.81 14.06
CA TYR A 87 -0.66 4.59 13.89
C TYR A 87 0.23 4.33 15.12
N ASP A 88 0.60 3.06 15.31
CA ASP A 88 1.55 2.64 16.35
C ASP A 88 2.99 2.85 15.85
N GLU A 89 3.62 3.91 16.30
CA GLU A 89 5.00 4.27 15.98
C GLU A 89 6.04 3.31 16.57
N THR A 90 5.65 2.36 17.39
CA THR A 90 6.55 1.38 18.01
C THR A 90 6.79 0.15 17.14
N GLN A 91 6.05 0.01 16.05
CA GLN A 91 6.20 -1.07 15.08
C GLN A 91 7.45 -0.89 14.20
N THR A 92 7.84 -1.95 13.47
CA THR A 92 8.91 -1.82 12.46
C THR A 92 8.47 -0.89 11.33
N ILE A 93 9.43 -0.28 10.64
CA ILE A 93 9.10 0.68 9.58
C ILE A 93 8.35 0.02 8.42
N GLU A 94 8.68 -1.22 8.07
CA GLU A 94 7.98 -2.00 7.03
C GLU A 94 6.53 -2.23 7.42
N ARG A 95 6.29 -2.54 8.72
CA ARG A 95 4.94 -2.72 9.26
C ARG A 95 4.16 -1.41 9.23
N ILE A 96 4.77 -0.31 9.66
CA ILE A 96 4.17 1.03 9.60
C ILE A 96 3.78 1.37 8.16
N ARG A 97 4.67 1.16 7.19
CA ARG A 97 4.42 1.44 5.78
C ARG A 97 3.22 0.66 5.23
N PHE A 98 3.17 -0.65 5.54
CA PHE A 98 2.03 -1.49 5.14
C PHE A 98 0.74 -1.00 5.75
N THR A 99 0.74 -0.77 7.06
CA THR A 99 -0.43 -0.35 7.82
C THR A 99 -0.95 1.03 7.37
N LEU A 100 -0.07 1.98 7.09
CA LEU A 100 -0.45 3.28 6.56
C LEU A 100 -1.10 3.16 5.17
N MET A 101 -0.56 2.31 4.28
CA MET A 101 -1.18 2.06 2.98
C MET A 101 -2.50 1.29 3.09
N HIS A 102 -2.68 0.45 4.11
CA HIS A 102 -3.94 -0.19 4.43
C HIS A 102 -5.02 0.86 4.78
N GLU A 103 -4.71 1.83 5.65
CA GLU A 103 -5.63 2.92 5.99
C GLU A 103 -5.94 3.82 4.78
N VAL A 104 -4.93 4.15 3.98
CA VAL A 104 -5.14 4.85 2.69
C VAL A 104 -6.05 4.03 1.78
N GLY A 105 -5.92 2.72 1.80
CA GLY A 105 -6.80 1.79 1.07
C GLY A 105 -8.25 1.90 1.52
N HIS A 106 -8.54 1.86 2.83
CA HIS A 106 -9.88 2.06 3.35
C HIS A 106 -10.50 3.37 2.88
N ILE A 107 -9.75 4.46 2.99
CA ILE A 107 -10.21 5.80 2.58
C ILE A 107 -10.44 5.85 1.06
N THR A 108 -9.49 5.38 0.26
CA THR A 108 -9.55 5.43 -1.21
C THR A 108 -10.67 4.58 -1.80
N LEU A 109 -10.93 3.42 -1.20
CA LEU A 109 -11.99 2.50 -1.61
C LEU A 109 -13.37 2.90 -1.06
N GLY A 110 -13.42 3.89 -0.16
CA GLY A 110 -14.65 4.43 0.41
C GLY A 110 -15.33 3.48 1.38
N HIS A 111 -14.56 2.70 2.14
CA HIS A 111 -15.11 1.82 3.17
C HIS A 111 -15.71 2.66 4.31
N LYS A 112 -16.98 2.42 4.62
CA LYS A 112 -17.69 3.13 5.70
C LYS A 112 -17.77 2.33 6.99
N GLU A 113 -17.69 1.02 6.88
CA GLU A 113 -17.81 0.07 7.97
C GLU A 113 -16.67 -0.94 7.90
N GLU A 114 -16.21 -1.37 9.07
CA GLU A 114 -15.28 -2.48 9.17
C GLU A 114 -15.99 -3.80 8.82
N SER A 115 -15.42 -4.54 7.90
CA SER A 115 -15.85 -5.90 7.57
C SER A 115 -14.63 -6.69 7.11
N ASP A 116 -14.66 -8.01 7.23
CA ASP A 116 -13.56 -8.86 6.74
C ASP A 116 -13.27 -8.62 5.26
N LEU A 117 -14.30 -8.40 4.46
CA LEU A 117 -14.13 -8.07 3.04
C LEU A 117 -13.44 -6.71 2.85
N ALA A 118 -13.84 -5.67 3.59
CA ALA A 118 -13.22 -4.35 3.51
C ALA A 118 -11.75 -4.40 3.95
N LYS A 119 -11.46 -5.13 5.04
CA LYS A 119 -10.09 -5.36 5.51
C LYS A 119 -9.24 -6.02 4.44
N LYS A 120 -9.71 -7.13 3.84
CA LYS A 120 -8.99 -7.84 2.77
C LYS A 120 -8.76 -7.00 1.53
N MET A 121 -9.73 -6.16 1.16
CA MET A 121 -9.55 -5.22 0.06
C MET A 121 -8.49 -4.17 0.38
N ALA A 122 -8.43 -3.67 1.61
CA ALA A 122 -7.41 -2.73 2.07
C ALA A 122 -6.02 -3.39 2.17
N ASP A 123 -5.94 -4.64 2.63
CA ASP A 123 -4.69 -5.43 2.64
C ASP A 123 -4.13 -5.62 1.22
N TYR A 124 -5.00 -5.99 0.27
CA TYR A 124 -4.57 -6.10 -1.12
C TYR A 124 -4.19 -4.75 -1.72
N PHE A 125 -4.90 -3.68 -1.37
CA PHE A 125 -4.56 -2.32 -1.78
C PHE A 125 -3.15 -1.94 -1.29
N ALA A 126 -2.85 -2.17 0.00
CA ALA A 126 -1.53 -1.91 0.58
C ALA A 126 -0.44 -2.72 -0.12
N ALA A 127 -0.62 -4.03 -0.23
CA ALA A 127 0.35 -4.92 -0.86
C ALA A 127 0.62 -4.58 -2.34
N TYR A 128 -0.43 -4.28 -3.12
CA TYR A 128 -0.26 -3.89 -4.53
C TYR A 128 0.34 -2.49 -4.66
N SER A 129 0.01 -1.55 -3.78
CA SER A 129 0.60 -0.21 -3.78
C SER A 129 2.10 -0.25 -3.53
N LEU A 130 2.53 -1.03 -2.54
CA LEU A 130 3.95 -1.09 -2.15
C LEU A 130 4.81 -1.83 -3.17
N ALA A 131 4.30 -2.91 -3.80
CA ALA A 131 5.05 -3.69 -4.78
C ALA A 131 4.13 -4.25 -5.89
N PRO A 132 3.75 -3.42 -6.88
CA PRO A 132 2.91 -3.86 -7.99
C PRO A 132 3.64 -4.84 -8.91
N SER A 133 2.99 -5.95 -9.29
CA SER A 133 3.58 -6.95 -10.19
C SER A 133 4.20 -6.37 -11.48
N PRO A 134 3.58 -5.39 -12.20
CA PRO A 134 4.20 -4.81 -13.39
C PRO A 134 5.49 -4.02 -13.09
N ILE A 135 5.65 -3.50 -11.87
CA ILE A 135 6.87 -2.79 -11.45
C ILE A 135 7.94 -3.79 -11.00
N ILE A 136 7.57 -4.87 -10.29
CA ILE A 136 8.49 -5.98 -10.01
C ILE A 136 9.10 -6.51 -11.33
N MET A 137 8.28 -6.69 -12.36
CA MET A 137 8.73 -7.08 -13.69
C MET A 137 9.73 -6.07 -14.28
N LYS A 138 9.52 -4.76 -14.08
CA LYS A 138 10.42 -3.70 -14.58
C LYS A 138 11.78 -3.68 -13.90
N TYR A 139 11.82 -4.03 -12.61
CA TYR A 139 13.07 -4.19 -11.86
C TYR A 139 13.76 -5.52 -12.14
N HIS A 140 13.11 -6.44 -12.89
CA HIS A 140 13.65 -7.78 -13.19
C HIS A 140 14.00 -8.59 -11.94
N CYS A 141 13.21 -8.46 -10.86
CA CYS A 141 13.46 -9.19 -9.63
C CYS A 141 13.42 -10.70 -9.87
N GLU A 142 14.47 -11.41 -9.45
CA GLU A 142 14.63 -12.85 -9.63
C GLU A 142 14.10 -13.65 -8.43
N ASP A 143 14.08 -13.03 -7.24
CA ASP A 143 13.56 -13.65 -6.03
C ASP A 143 12.84 -12.65 -5.09
N TYR A 144 12.29 -13.19 -4.00
CA TYR A 144 11.55 -12.38 -3.02
C TYR A 144 12.46 -11.51 -2.14
N LEU A 145 13.76 -11.84 -2.01
CA LEU A 145 14.70 -11.03 -1.23
C LEU A 145 15.01 -9.72 -1.95
N GLU A 146 15.18 -9.78 -3.28
CA GLU A 146 15.30 -8.57 -4.11
C GLU A 146 14.03 -7.71 -4.04
N VAL A 147 12.84 -8.35 -4.02
CA VAL A 147 11.58 -7.61 -3.83
C VAL A 147 11.53 -6.95 -2.46
N ALA A 148 11.99 -7.63 -1.39
CA ALA A 148 12.03 -7.06 -0.06
C ALA A 148 12.93 -5.80 -0.01
N ASP A 149 14.11 -5.89 -0.61
CA ASP A 149 15.11 -4.82 -0.62
C ASP A 149 14.64 -3.61 -1.45
N ILE A 150 14.31 -3.84 -2.73
CA ILE A 150 13.92 -2.77 -3.68
C ILE A 150 12.65 -2.04 -3.20
N PHE A 151 11.64 -2.77 -2.73
CA PHE A 151 10.35 -2.19 -2.35
C PHE A 151 10.27 -1.82 -0.87
N PHE A 152 11.30 -2.16 -0.09
CA PHE A 152 11.40 -1.91 1.35
C PHE A 152 10.15 -2.40 2.08
N ILE A 153 9.88 -3.69 1.94
CA ILE A 153 8.81 -4.43 2.61
C ILE A 153 9.41 -5.60 3.38
N SER A 154 8.68 -6.15 4.37
CA SER A 154 9.18 -7.29 5.13
C SER A 154 9.44 -8.50 4.22
N THR A 155 10.40 -9.35 4.59
CA THR A 155 10.74 -10.56 3.85
C THR A 155 9.51 -11.48 3.67
N GLU A 156 8.68 -11.56 4.70
CA GLU A 156 7.43 -12.33 4.65
C GLU A 156 6.45 -11.74 3.63
N SER A 157 6.20 -10.43 3.67
CA SER A 157 5.35 -9.74 2.68
C SER A 157 5.92 -9.86 1.26
N ALA A 158 7.23 -9.80 1.10
CA ALA A 158 7.92 -9.97 -0.17
C ALA A 158 7.74 -11.38 -0.73
N TYR A 159 7.80 -12.41 0.11
CA TYR A 159 7.57 -13.80 -0.30
C TYR A 159 6.19 -13.99 -0.92
N TYR A 160 5.11 -13.55 -0.26
CA TYR A 160 3.75 -13.64 -0.81
C TYR A 160 3.55 -12.74 -2.03
N THR A 161 4.19 -11.58 -2.05
CA THR A 161 4.14 -10.66 -3.19
C THR A 161 4.82 -11.27 -4.41
N PHE A 162 5.96 -11.92 -4.25
CA PHE A 162 6.68 -12.58 -5.32
C PHE A 162 5.93 -13.82 -5.84
N GLN A 163 5.29 -14.58 -4.96
CA GLN A 163 4.38 -15.65 -5.38
C GLN A 163 3.23 -15.13 -6.25
N ARG A 164 2.60 -14.00 -5.86
CA ARG A 164 1.57 -13.36 -6.69
C ARG A 164 2.11 -12.90 -8.04
N TYR A 165 3.31 -12.34 -8.06
CA TYR A 165 4.01 -11.94 -9.28
C TYR A 165 4.25 -13.14 -10.19
N ASN A 166 4.79 -14.24 -9.68
CA ASN A 166 5.04 -15.46 -10.45
C ASN A 166 3.73 -16.04 -11.03
N ASN A 167 2.69 -16.14 -10.22
CA ASN A 167 1.37 -16.55 -10.68
C ASN A 167 0.85 -15.64 -11.81
N TRP A 168 0.96 -14.30 -11.64
CA TRP A 168 0.56 -13.35 -12.67
C TRP A 168 1.38 -13.54 -13.96
N TYR A 169 2.69 -13.76 -13.85
CA TYR A 169 3.61 -13.96 -14.97
C TYR A 169 3.33 -15.29 -15.72
N GLU A 170 3.17 -16.39 -14.99
CA GLU A 170 2.88 -17.72 -15.55
C GLU A 170 1.53 -17.79 -16.28
N PHE A 171 0.52 -17.10 -15.77
CA PHE A 171 -0.79 -17.00 -16.44
C PHE A 171 -0.85 -15.97 -17.57
N GLY A 172 0.31 -15.65 -18.15
CA GLY A 172 0.45 -14.88 -19.38
C GLY A 172 0.75 -13.40 -19.20
N GLY A 173 0.96 -12.91 -17.98
CA GLY A 173 1.53 -11.59 -17.68
C GLY A 173 0.93 -10.41 -18.47
N ARG A 174 -0.36 -10.45 -18.79
CA ARG A 174 -0.98 -9.41 -19.62
C ARG A 174 -1.09 -8.10 -18.86
N ILE A 175 -0.25 -7.16 -19.25
CA ILE A 175 -0.31 -5.79 -18.74
C ILE A 175 -1.65 -5.17 -19.18
N LYS A 176 -2.46 -4.80 -18.21
CA LYS A 176 -3.75 -4.14 -18.42
C LYS A 176 -3.54 -2.65 -18.73
N ASN A 177 -4.55 -1.98 -19.29
CA ASN A 177 -4.37 -0.57 -19.70
C ASN A 177 -4.01 0.37 -18.55
N TYR A 178 -4.57 0.15 -17.34
CA TYR A 178 -4.19 0.94 -16.17
C TYR A 178 -2.77 0.61 -15.68
N GLU A 179 -2.30 -0.62 -15.83
CA GLU A 179 -0.93 -1.00 -15.50
C GLU A 179 0.08 -0.38 -16.48
N LYS A 180 -0.29 -0.19 -17.76
CA LYS A 180 0.53 0.59 -18.71
C LYS A 180 0.70 2.03 -18.26
N ALA A 181 -0.35 2.64 -17.71
CA ALA A 181 -0.27 4.01 -17.19
C ALA A 181 0.63 4.07 -15.95
N LEU A 182 0.58 3.06 -15.07
CA LEU A 182 1.48 2.95 -13.93
C LEU A 182 2.94 2.80 -14.36
N ILE A 183 3.21 1.92 -15.33
CA ILE A 183 4.55 1.73 -15.91
C ILE A 183 5.06 3.03 -16.55
N ALA A 184 4.24 3.70 -17.34
CA ALA A 184 4.61 4.96 -17.98
C ALA A 184 4.96 6.04 -16.95
N LEU A 185 4.20 6.14 -15.87
CA LEU A 185 4.48 7.06 -14.76
C LEU A 185 5.83 6.76 -14.11
N PHE A 186 6.10 5.49 -13.81
CA PHE A 186 7.38 5.02 -13.29
C PHE A 186 8.55 5.38 -14.22
N GLU A 187 8.43 5.09 -15.51
CA GLU A 187 9.49 5.37 -16.48
C GLU A 187 9.75 6.88 -16.65
N VAL A 188 8.72 7.71 -16.65
CA VAL A 188 8.87 9.17 -16.76
C VAL A 188 9.59 9.74 -15.56
N ILE A 189 9.22 9.33 -14.35
CA ILE A 189 9.80 9.87 -13.11
C ILE A 189 11.26 9.45 -13.00
N ASN A 190 11.58 8.16 -13.18
CA ASN A 190 12.96 7.67 -13.05
C ASN A 190 13.89 8.25 -14.13
N ASN A 191 13.43 8.42 -15.38
CA ASN A 191 14.22 9.08 -16.43
C ASN A 191 14.47 10.58 -16.17
N THR A 192 13.62 11.25 -15.37
CA THR A 192 13.84 12.65 -14.99
C THR A 192 14.84 12.79 -13.86
N GLU A 193 14.86 11.85 -12.90
CA GLU A 193 15.84 11.80 -11.81
C GLU A 193 17.26 11.56 -12.35
N GLU A 194 17.43 10.58 -13.25
CA GLU A 194 18.74 10.30 -13.89
C GLU A 194 19.31 11.50 -14.69
N ARG A 195 18.46 12.37 -15.22
CA ARG A 195 18.90 13.57 -15.95
C ARG A 195 19.19 14.76 -15.04
N GLY A 196 18.60 14.78 -13.83
CA GLY A 196 18.81 15.83 -12.85
C GLY A 196 20.15 15.72 -12.12
N ASP A 197 20.66 14.49 -11.95
CA ASP A 197 21.94 14.22 -11.27
C ASP A 197 23.16 14.40 -12.20
N ALA A 198 22.95 14.64 -13.49
CA ALA A 198 24.02 14.85 -14.50
C ALA A 198 24.33 16.33 -14.80
N GLY A 199 23.80 17.27 -14.04
CA GLY A 199 24.01 18.74 -14.14
C GLY A 199 24.68 19.27 -12.91
#